data_ff8c13768f3d6f0717cbadaf6faf1872
#
_entry.id   ff8c13768f3d6f0717cbadaf6faf1872
#
_cell.length_a   1.000
_cell.length_b   1.000
_cell.length_c   1.000
_cell.angle_alpha   90.00
_cell.angle_beta   90.00
_cell.angle_gamma   90.00
#
_symmetry.space_group_name_H-M   'P 1'
#
loop_
_entity.id
_entity.type
_entity.pdbx_description
1 polymer ?
#
loop_
_entity_poly.entity_id
_entity_poly.type
_entity_poly.pdbx_seq_one_letter_code
_entity_poly.pdbx_strand_id
1 'polypeptide(L)'
;MSAPYDLVCIGAGPTGLACAIEAKRAGLRTLVIDKGCLCNSLYHYPVNMIFFTTPELLEIGDLPLVCAAEKPTRVEALKYYRKAAEHYELDLRLGEQVTNVCGSDGRFEVHTRSGDGVTASYTARKIAVATGYYDLPNRLGVPGEDLPHVSHYYTEPHPFWRQDVVVIGGKNSAAEAALDLYRNGARVTLVHRQPALGANLKYWVRPDIENRIKAGQIRALFDTRITKIDRDFVFVSGPGEEQKLPAVQVFALTGYHPDFAFLRQLGVQLDPETNKPAMDPQTHESNVPGLYLAGVVIGGNHTSEIFIENGRFHGKQIVAALTGVTPPAPAT
;
A
#
# COMPACT_ATOMS: atom_id res chain seq x y z
N MET A 1 14.99 13.77 -30.07
CA MET A 1 14.83 13.14 -28.74
C MET A 1 14.46 14.24 -27.75
N SER A 2 13.45 14.03 -26.92
CA SER A 2 13.11 14.98 -25.83
C SER A 2 14.26 15.05 -24.82
N ALA A 3 14.46 16.21 -24.18
CA ALA A 3 15.47 16.35 -23.12
C ALA A 3 15.17 15.34 -21.98
N PRO A 4 16.20 14.80 -21.32
CA PRO A 4 15.98 13.86 -20.21
C PRO A 4 15.25 14.53 -19.04
N TYR A 5 14.47 13.75 -18.29
CA TYR A 5 13.94 14.18 -17.00
C TYR A 5 15.07 14.23 -15.97
N ASP A 6 15.03 15.20 -15.07
CA ASP A 6 15.99 15.23 -13.96
C ASP A 6 15.66 14.15 -12.94
N LEU A 7 14.35 13.90 -12.71
CA LEU A 7 13.86 12.85 -11.83
C LEU A 7 12.65 12.14 -12.46
N VAL A 8 12.66 10.80 -12.48
CA VAL A 8 11.46 9.99 -12.71
C VAL A 8 11.04 9.34 -11.41
N CYS A 9 9.80 9.60 -10.97
CA CYS A 9 9.19 8.95 -9.82
C CYS A 9 8.35 7.74 -10.29
N ILE A 10 8.62 6.56 -9.78
CA ILE A 10 7.88 5.33 -10.07
C ILE A 10 6.88 5.09 -8.93
N GLY A 11 5.61 5.33 -9.21
CA GLY A 11 4.50 5.31 -8.25
C GLY A 11 3.89 6.69 -8.03
N ALA A 12 2.58 6.84 -8.31
CA ALA A 12 1.81 8.06 -8.12
C ALA A 12 0.94 8.03 -6.83
N GLY A 13 1.43 7.33 -5.80
CA GLY A 13 0.89 7.40 -4.44
C GLY A 13 1.30 8.70 -3.73
N PRO A 14 0.78 8.96 -2.53
CA PRO A 14 1.07 10.20 -1.79
C PRO A 14 2.55 10.53 -1.68
N THR A 15 3.39 9.54 -1.40
CA THR A 15 4.85 9.73 -1.29
C THR A 15 5.51 10.04 -2.63
N GLY A 16 5.12 9.34 -3.71
CA GLY A 16 5.66 9.62 -5.04
C GLY A 16 5.26 11.01 -5.54
N LEU A 17 4.02 11.43 -5.27
CA LEU A 17 3.57 12.81 -5.53
C LEU A 17 4.37 13.82 -4.71
N ALA A 18 4.62 13.54 -3.42
CA ALA A 18 5.45 14.42 -2.59
C ALA A 18 6.86 14.56 -3.16
N CYS A 19 7.49 13.48 -3.61
CA CYS A 19 8.79 13.53 -4.28
C CYS A 19 8.76 14.41 -5.54
N ALA A 20 7.76 14.23 -6.39
CA ALA A 20 7.61 15.00 -7.62
C ALA A 20 7.34 16.48 -7.37
N ILE A 21 6.51 16.81 -6.36
CA ILE A 21 6.23 18.19 -5.95
C ILE A 21 7.51 18.88 -5.49
N GLU A 22 8.26 18.27 -4.58
CA GLU A 22 9.50 18.85 -4.07
C GLU A 22 10.55 19.03 -5.19
N ALA A 23 10.66 18.06 -6.11
CA ALA A 23 11.53 18.18 -7.27
C ALA A 23 11.10 19.34 -8.19
N LYS A 24 9.81 19.49 -8.48
CA LYS A 24 9.30 20.60 -9.28
C LYS A 24 9.51 21.96 -8.61
N ARG A 25 9.32 22.04 -7.28
CA ARG A 25 9.63 23.26 -6.48
C ARG A 25 11.10 23.65 -6.54
N ALA A 26 12.00 22.68 -6.68
CA ALA A 26 13.43 22.89 -6.89
C ALA A 26 13.79 23.19 -8.37
N GLY A 27 12.82 23.34 -9.24
CA GLY A 27 13.03 23.63 -10.67
C GLY A 27 13.47 22.43 -11.51
N LEU A 28 13.36 21.20 -10.98
CA LEU A 28 13.71 19.97 -11.70
C LEU A 28 12.58 19.53 -12.63
N ARG A 29 12.94 19.10 -13.82
CA ARG A 29 12.01 18.47 -14.77
C ARG A 29 11.69 17.06 -14.30
N THR A 30 10.44 16.82 -13.88
CA THR A 30 10.03 15.59 -13.21
C THR A 30 8.91 14.90 -13.96
N LEU A 31 8.93 13.55 -14.00
CA LEU A 31 7.86 12.70 -14.50
C LEU A 31 7.46 11.72 -13.41
N VAL A 32 6.16 11.47 -13.27
CA VAL A 32 5.62 10.42 -12.39
C VAL A 32 4.94 9.35 -13.24
N ILE A 33 5.25 8.09 -12.99
CA ILE A 33 4.68 6.95 -13.73
C ILE A 33 4.01 6.00 -12.74
N ASP A 34 2.76 5.62 -13.02
CA ASP A 34 2.02 4.63 -12.21
C ASP A 34 1.27 3.64 -13.10
N LYS A 35 1.32 2.36 -12.74
CA LYS A 35 0.59 1.29 -13.45
C LYS A 35 -0.92 1.38 -13.33
N GLY A 36 -1.43 2.07 -12.32
CA GLY A 36 -2.84 2.28 -12.05
C GLY A 36 -3.27 3.74 -12.19
N CYS A 37 -4.31 4.10 -11.48
CA CYS A 37 -4.78 5.48 -11.38
C CYS A 37 -3.95 6.27 -10.35
N LEU A 38 -4.17 7.58 -10.30
CA LEU A 38 -3.58 8.44 -9.28
C LEU A 38 -3.96 7.93 -7.87
N CYS A 39 -2.98 7.74 -7.00
CA CYS A 39 -3.17 7.16 -5.66
C CYS A 39 -3.87 5.80 -5.69
N ASN A 40 -3.45 4.91 -6.60
CA ASN A 40 -4.09 3.63 -6.87
C ASN A 40 -4.31 2.78 -5.61
N SER A 41 -3.36 2.73 -4.69
CA SER A 41 -3.53 2.00 -3.42
C SER A 41 -4.68 2.58 -2.58
N LEU A 42 -4.81 3.91 -2.47
CA LEU A 42 -5.91 4.56 -1.76
C LEU A 42 -7.26 4.32 -2.45
N TYR A 43 -7.25 4.26 -3.79
CA TYR A 43 -8.44 3.93 -4.56
C TYR A 43 -8.97 2.52 -4.23
N HIS A 44 -8.08 1.56 -3.95
CA HIS A 44 -8.44 0.19 -3.58
C HIS A 44 -8.67 -0.04 -2.08
N TYR A 45 -8.53 0.98 -1.24
CA TYR A 45 -8.92 0.90 0.17
C TYR A 45 -10.44 0.79 0.32
N PRO A 46 -10.94 0.32 1.49
CA PRO A 46 -12.39 0.22 1.74
C PRO A 46 -13.10 1.54 1.44
N VAL A 47 -14.27 1.45 0.78
CA VAL A 47 -14.98 2.63 0.26
C VAL A 47 -15.30 3.64 1.37
N ASN A 48 -15.71 3.14 2.54
CA ASN A 48 -16.09 3.94 3.69
C ASN A 48 -14.94 4.19 4.68
N MET A 49 -13.68 3.96 4.25
CA MET A 49 -12.53 4.12 5.12
C MET A 49 -12.39 5.57 5.59
N ILE A 50 -12.18 5.72 6.90
CA ILE A 50 -11.73 6.94 7.54
C ILE A 50 -10.27 6.73 7.96
N PHE A 51 -9.40 7.69 7.65
CA PHE A 51 -8.01 7.64 8.09
C PHE A 51 -7.93 7.68 9.62
N PHE A 52 -6.91 7.08 10.18
CA PHE A 52 -6.69 7.09 11.63
C PHE A 52 -5.97 8.36 12.12
N THR A 53 -5.44 9.15 11.19
CA THR A 53 -4.66 10.36 11.43
C THR A 53 -5.44 11.62 11.06
N THR A 54 -4.94 12.78 11.48
CA THR A 54 -5.50 14.09 11.16
C THR A 54 -5.10 14.56 9.76
N PRO A 55 -5.83 15.51 9.16
CA PRO A 55 -5.56 16.00 7.81
C PRO A 55 -4.12 16.49 7.61
N GLU A 56 -3.60 17.24 8.58
CA GLU A 56 -2.28 17.88 8.51
C GLU A 56 -1.15 16.86 8.31
N LEU A 57 -1.33 15.64 8.82
CA LEU A 57 -0.34 14.57 8.68
C LEU A 57 -0.39 13.88 7.31
N LEU A 58 -1.43 14.13 6.51
CA LEU A 58 -1.56 13.62 5.14
C LEU A 58 -1.18 14.66 4.07
N GLU A 59 -0.93 15.90 4.47
CA GLU A 59 -0.59 17.00 3.58
C GLU A 59 0.74 16.82 2.87
N ILE A 60 0.79 17.20 1.60
CA ILE A 60 1.99 17.22 0.76
C ILE A 60 2.14 18.57 0.08
N GLY A 61 3.37 19.02 -0.16
CA GLY A 61 3.65 20.25 -0.90
C GLY A 61 3.16 21.52 -0.22
N ASP A 62 3.02 21.51 1.11
CA ASP A 62 2.53 22.66 1.90
C ASP A 62 1.10 23.11 1.49
N LEU A 63 0.29 22.23 0.89
CA LEU A 63 -1.12 22.47 0.59
C LEU A 63 -1.99 21.94 1.73
N PRO A 64 -2.95 22.74 2.23
CA PRO A 64 -3.81 22.30 3.32
C PRO A 64 -4.83 21.26 2.83
N LEU A 65 -5.04 20.20 3.62
CA LEU A 65 -6.10 19.22 3.45
C LEU A 65 -7.29 19.61 4.35
N VAL A 66 -8.34 20.16 3.75
CA VAL A 66 -9.57 20.47 4.47
C VAL A 66 -10.55 19.31 4.33
N CYS A 67 -11.10 18.84 5.43
CA CYS A 67 -12.11 17.78 5.48
C CYS A 67 -13.29 18.19 6.36
N ALA A 68 -14.42 17.46 6.21
CA ALA A 68 -15.67 17.78 6.91
C ALA A 68 -15.65 17.38 8.39
N ALA A 69 -14.82 16.39 8.76
CA ALA A 69 -14.70 15.86 10.11
C ALA A 69 -13.25 15.99 10.61
N GLU A 70 -12.99 15.60 11.85
CA GLU A 70 -11.66 15.60 12.46
C GLU A 70 -10.64 14.71 11.69
N LYS A 71 -11.12 13.67 11.05
CA LYS A 71 -10.30 12.71 10.29
C LYS A 71 -10.82 12.60 8.86
N PRO A 72 -9.92 12.64 7.86
CA PRO A 72 -10.32 12.58 6.46
C PRO A 72 -10.85 11.19 6.09
N THR A 73 -11.82 11.20 5.20
CA THR A 73 -12.27 10.00 4.52
C THR A 73 -11.37 9.65 3.33
N ARG A 74 -11.46 8.41 2.84
CA ARG A 74 -10.80 7.98 1.60
C ARG A 74 -11.13 8.91 0.42
N VAL A 75 -12.40 9.34 0.30
CA VAL A 75 -12.85 10.20 -0.81
C VAL A 75 -12.22 11.59 -0.73
N GLU A 76 -12.14 12.17 0.46
CA GLU A 76 -11.49 13.48 0.68
C GLU A 76 -10.00 13.40 0.38
N ALA A 77 -9.30 12.35 0.82
CA ALA A 77 -7.89 12.14 0.50
C ALA A 77 -7.64 11.99 -1.01
N LEU A 78 -8.47 11.22 -1.74
CA LEU A 78 -8.36 11.08 -3.19
C LEU A 78 -8.59 12.42 -3.92
N LYS A 79 -9.56 13.22 -3.46
CA LYS A 79 -9.79 14.57 -4.00
C LYS A 79 -8.59 15.48 -3.75
N TYR A 80 -8.05 15.43 -2.53
CA TYR A 80 -6.91 16.23 -2.13
C TYR A 80 -5.67 15.95 -2.98
N TYR A 81 -5.25 14.67 -3.09
CA TYR A 81 -4.05 14.31 -3.87
C TYR A 81 -4.20 14.65 -5.34
N ARG A 82 -5.40 14.52 -5.92
CA ARG A 82 -5.68 14.97 -7.28
C ARG A 82 -5.50 16.48 -7.40
N LYS A 83 -6.02 17.27 -6.44
CA LYS A 83 -5.84 18.72 -6.42
C LYS A 83 -4.39 19.13 -6.21
N ALA A 84 -3.62 18.40 -5.41
CA ALA A 84 -2.20 18.63 -5.26
C ALA A 84 -1.45 18.39 -6.58
N ALA A 85 -1.76 17.31 -7.28
CA ALA A 85 -1.16 17.03 -8.59
C ALA A 85 -1.50 18.08 -9.64
N GLU A 86 -2.75 18.55 -9.68
CA GLU A 86 -3.22 19.63 -10.55
C GLU A 86 -2.54 20.97 -10.21
N HIS A 87 -2.50 21.34 -8.92
CA HIS A 87 -1.91 22.61 -8.46
C HIS A 87 -0.43 22.74 -8.84
N TYR A 88 0.32 21.65 -8.71
CA TYR A 88 1.71 21.61 -9.10
C TYR A 88 1.93 21.25 -10.57
N GLU A 89 0.86 21.07 -11.35
CA GLU A 89 0.93 20.71 -12.79
C GLU A 89 1.93 19.57 -13.04
N LEU A 90 1.80 18.47 -12.29
CA LEU A 90 2.72 17.34 -12.40
C LEU A 90 2.57 16.64 -13.74
N ASP A 91 3.69 16.29 -14.38
CA ASP A 91 3.69 15.41 -15.58
C ASP A 91 3.48 13.97 -15.13
N LEU A 92 2.32 13.39 -15.47
CA LEU A 92 1.86 12.08 -15.03
C LEU A 92 1.66 11.13 -16.20
N ARG A 93 2.11 9.88 -16.05
CA ARG A 93 1.75 8.75 -16.92
C ARG A 93 1.05 7.71 -16.07
N LEU A 94 -0.28 7.69 -16.13
CA LEU A 94 -1.14 6.78 -15.38
C LEU A 94 -1.60 5.63 -16.29
N GLY A 95 -1.81 4.44 -15.71
CA GLY A 95 -2.11 3.22 -16.47
C GLY A 95 -0.89 2.67 -17.21
N GLU A 96 0.32 3.08 -16.82
CA GLU A 96 1.57 2.74 -17.47
C GLU A 96 2.54 2.11 -16.48
N GLN A 97 2.81 0.82 -16.65
CA GLN A 97 3.67 0.05 -15.77
C GLN A 97 5.13 0.18 -16.18
N VAL A 98 6.01 0.59 -15.26
CA VAL A 98 7.45 0.46 -15.44
C VAL A 98 7.81 -1.02 -15.40
N THR A 99 8.36 -1.52 -16.51
CA THR A 99 8.75 -2.93 -16.66
C THR A 99 10.24 -3.14 -16.45
N ASN A 100 11.06 -2.14 -16.73
CA ASN A 100 12.50 -2.19 -16.54
C ASN A 100 13.10 -0.78 -16.41
N VAL A 101 14.23 -0.68 -15.74
CA VAL A 101 15.11 0.49 -15.73
C VAL A 101 16.52 0.00 -15.99
N CYS A 102 17.18 0.56 -16.98
CA CYS A 102 18.58 0.25 -17.32
C CYS A 102 19.42 1.53 -17.40
N GLY A 103 20.74 1.37 -17.51
CA GLY A 103 21.68 2.49 -17.52
C GLY A 103 22.36 2.67 -16.16
N SER A 104 22.77 3.89 -15.86
CA SER A 104 23.52 4.26 -14.66
C SER A 104 23.21 5.70 -14.26
N ASP A 105 23.74 6.10 -13.12
CA ASP A 105 23.59 7.47 -12.61
C ASP A 105 23.83 8.52 -13.67
N GLY A 106 22.91 9.49 -13.77
CA GLY A 106 22.89 10.55 -14.76
C GLY A 106 22.32 10.13 -16.13
N ARG A 107 22.11 8.83 -16.40
CA ARG A 107 21.69 8.32 -17.71
C ARG A 107 20.90 7.01 -17.60
N PHE A 108 19.71 7.07 -17.00
CA PHE A 108 18.77 5.97 -16.95
C PHE A 108 17.83 5.98 -18.16
N GLU A 109 17.41 4.78 -18.57
CA GLU A 109 16.32 4.55 -19.50
C GLU A 109 15.22 3.73 -18.80
N VAL A 110 14.02 4.31 -18.71
CA VAL A 110 12.85 3.73 -18.03
C VAL A 110 11.93 3.17 -19.11
N HIS A 111 11.78 1.87 -19.15
CA HIS A 111 10.89 1.17 -20.07
C HIS A 111 9.55 0.91 -19.43
N THR A 112 8.49 1.17 -20.17
CA THR A 112 7.12 1.06 -19.67
C THR A 112 6.22 0.30 -20.63
N ARG A 113 5.09 -0.17 -20.10
CA ARG A 113 4.00 -0.79 -20.86
C ARG A 113 2.67 -0.32 -20.30
N SER A 114 1.78 0.17 -21.16
CA SER A 114 0.39 0.49 -20.80
C SER A 114 -0.52 -0.74 -20.81
N GLY A 115 -1.72 -0.61 -20.26
CA GLY A 115 -2.68 -1.70 -20.16
C GLY A 115 -3.16 -2.27 -21.52
N ASP A 116 -3.10 -1.47 -22.58
CA ASP A 116 -3.38 -1.87 -23.96
C ASP A 116 -2.16 -2.48 -24.69
N GLY A 117 -1.01 -2.62 -23.97
CA GLY A 117 0.20 -3.27 -24.47
C GLY A 117 1.17 -2.33 -25.21
N VAL A 118 0.87 -1.04 -25.31
CA VAL A 118 1.80 -0.07 -25.91
C VAL A 118 3.01 0.11 -25.01
N THR A 119 4.21 0.10 -25.61
CA THR A 119 5.46 0.30 -24.90
C THR A 119 6.00 1.70 -25.15
N ALA A 120 6.60 2.30 -24.13
CA ALA A 120 7.29 3.57 -24.22
C ALA A 120 8.63 3.53 -23.47
N SER A 121 9.48 4.54 -23.71
CA SER A 121 10.76 4.68 -23.02
C SER A 121 11.00 6.15 -22.69
N TYR A 122 11.50 6.40 -21.47
CA TYR A 122 11.81 7.71 -20.95
C TYR A 122 13.25 7.76 -20.48
N THR A 123 13.95 8.85 -20.77
CA THR A 123 15.31 9.07 -20.25
C THR A 123 15.26 9.92 -18.99
N ALA A 124 16.02 9.53 -17.98
CA ALA A 124 16.08 10.20 -16.68
C ALA A 124 17.52 10.30 -16.17
N ARG A 125 17.82 11.35 -15.42
CA ARG A 125 19.09 11.46 -14.70
C ARG A 125 19.06 10.68 -13.41
N LYS A 126 17.92 10.72 -12.70
CA LYS A 126 17.71 10.08 -11.40
C LYS A 126 16.35 9.39 -11.35
N ILE A 127 16.23 8.38 -10.50
CA ILE A 127 15.01 7.59 -10.30
C ILE A 127 14.63 7.62 -8.82
N ALA A 128 13.35 7.84 -8.52
CA ALA A 128 12.78 7.62 -7.20
C ALA A 128 11.71 6.51 -7.25
N VAL A 129 11.91 5.41 -6.52
CA VAL A 129 10.97 4.30 -6.45
C VAL A 129 10.05 4.50 -5.25
N ALA A 130 8.76 4.73 -5.50
CA ALA A 130 7.72 4.96 -4.51
C ALA A 130 6.49 4.05 -4.74
N THR A 131 6.74 2.80 -5.15
CA THR A 131 5.73 1.83 -5.60
C THR A 131 4.81 1.30 -4.48
N GLY A 132 5.16 1.57 -3.22
CA GLY A 132 4.34 1.10 -2.10
C GLY A 132 4.41 -0.41 -1.87
N TYR A 133 3.32 -0.99 -1.32
CA TYR A 133 3.26 -2.42 -0.96
C TYR A 133 1.89 -3.06 -1.15
N TYR A 134 0.86 -2.28 -1.44
CA TYR A 134 -0.54 -2.74 -1.38
C TYR A 134 -0.95 -3.64 -2.54
N ASP A 135 -0.18 -3.70 -3.61
CA ASP A 135 -0.53 -4.45 -4.84
C ASP A 135 -0.21 -5.94 -4.74
N LEU A 136 0.64 -6.35 -3.79
CA LEU A 136 1.09 -7.74 -3.66
C LEU A 136 0.68 -8.32 -2.30
N PRO A 137 -0.43 -9.09 -2.26
CA PRO A 137 -0.87 -9.73 -1.04
C PRO A 137 0.01 -10.92 -0.66
N ASN A 138 0.15 -11.15 0.65
CA ASN A 138 0.73 -12.37 1.16
C ASN A 138 -0.24 -13.54 0.88
N ARG A 139 0.14 -14.42 -0.04
CA ARG A 139 -0.70 -15.56 -0.47
C ARG A 139 -0.84 -16.61 0.63
N LEU A 140 -1.99 -17.28 0.66
CA LEU A 140 -2.24 -18.42 1.54
C LEU A 140 -1.50 -19.67 1.05
N GLY A 141 -1.34 -19.80 -0.26
CA GLY A 141 -0.72 -20.96 -0.90
C GLY A 141 -1.57 -22.22 -0.84
N VAL A 142 -2.89 -22.08 -0.82
CA VAL A 142 -3.83 -23.20 -0.72
C VAL A 142 -4.65 -23.40 -1.99
N PRO A 143 -5.09 -24.63 -2.30
CA PRO A 143 -6.02 -24.87 -3.40
C PRO A 143 -7.29 -24.02 -3.26
N GLY A 144 -7.70 -23.38 -4.36
CA GLY A 144 -8.88 -22.54 -4.42
C GLY A 144 -8.69 -21.08 -4.01
N GLU A 145 -7.48 -20.65 -3.68
CA GLU A 145 -7.19 -19.23 -3.34
C GLU A 145 -7.49 -18.27 -4.49
N ASP A 146 -7.45 -18.75 -5.75
CA ASP A 146 -7.70 -17.93 -6.95
C ASP A 146 -9.15 -17.97 -7.42
N LEU A 147 -10.07 -18.54 -6.65
CA LEU A 147 -11.50 -18.59 -6.99
C LEU A 147 -12.10 -17.17 -6.97
N PRO A 148 -13.09 -16.85 -7.83
CA PRO A 148 -13.62 -15.49 -7.99
C PRO A 148 -14.21 -14.87 -6.70
N HIS A 149 -14.67 -15.69 -5.75
CA HIS A 149 -15.20 -15.24 -4.46
C HIS A 149 -14.13 -15.16 -3.36
N VAL A 150 -12.84 -15.32 -3.70
CA VAL A 150 -11.72 -15.07 -2.79
C VAL A 150 -11.06 -13.75 -3.15
N SER A 151 -11.00 -12.84 -2.20
CA SER A 151 -10.38 -11.53 -2.40
C SER A 151 -9.35 -11.26 -1.31
N HIS A 152 -8.22 -10.70 -1.71
CA HIS A 152 -7.23 -10.16 -0.76
C HIS A 152 -7.52 -8.70 -0.37
N TYR A 153 -8.58 -8.11 -0.95
CA TYR A 153 -8.97 -6.72 -0.75
C TYR A 153 -10.41 -6.66 -0.27
N TYR A 154 -10.61 -5.99 0.85
CA TYR A 154 -11.94 -5.67 1.34
C TYR A 154 -12.37 -4.32 0.80
N THR A 155 -13.60 -4.21 0.28
CA THR A 155 -14.14 -3.00 -0.31
C THR A 155 -15.29 -2.42 0.51
N GLU A 156 -16.39 -3.17 0.65
CA GLU A 156 -17.60 -2.73 1.33
C GLU A 156 -18.43 -3.91 1.83
N PRO A 157 -19.32 -3.72 2.84
CA PRO A 157 -20.09 -4.81 3.44
C PRO A 157 -21.44 -5.09 2.74
N HIS A 158 -22.01 -4.12 1.99
CA HIS A 158 -23.39 -4.14 1.55
C HIS A 158 -23.82 -5.43 0.81
N PRO A 159 -23.02 -6.01 -0.11
CA PRO A 159 -23.40 -7.23 -0.83
C PRO A 159 -23.56 -8.47 0.06
N PHE A 160 -23.05 -8.41 1.30
CA PHE A 160 -22.97 -9.59 2.19
C PHE A 160 -24.00 -9.61 3.31
N TRP A 161 -25.03 -8.79 3.22
CA TRP A 161 -26.11 -8.78 4.20
C TRP A 161 -26.77 -10.16 4.33
N ARG A 162 -26.80 -10.72 5.53
CA ARG A 162 -27.29 -12.06 5.87
C ARG A 162 -26.57 -13.21 5.15
N GLN A 163 -25.37 -12.96 4.65
CA GLN A 163 -24.53 -13.97 4.00
C GLN A 163 -23.45 -14.49 4.95
N ASP A 164 -22.96 -15.70 4.68
CA ASP A 164 -21.83 -16.28 5.40
C ASP A 164 -20.54 -15.83 4.74
N VAL A 165 -19.69 -15.13 5.51
CA VAL A 165 -18.41 -14.57 5.06
C VAL A 165 -17.28 -15.05 5.96
N VAL A 166 -16.21 -15.53 5.34
CA VAL A 166 -14.98 -15.90 6.04
C VAL A 166 -13.94 -14.80 5.85
N VAL A 167 -13.43 -14.27 6.98
CA VAL A 167 -12.32 -13.31 7.02
C VAL A 167 -11.09 -14.03 7.55
N ILE A 168 -10.00 -14.02 6.79
CA ILE A 168 -8.74 -14.67 7.15
C ILE A 168 -7.72 -13.60 7.52
N GLY A 169 -7.21 -13.63 8.73
CA GLY A 169 -6.22 -12.68 9.23
C GLY A 169 -6.42 -12.37 10.71
N GLY A 170 -5.53 -11.60 11.31
CA GLY A 170 -5.60 -11.26 12.74
C GLY A 170 -5.05 -9.89 13.07
N LYS A 171 -4.76 -9.04 12.05
CA LYS A 171 -4.31 -7.66 12.21
C LYS A 171 -5.44 -6.66 11.88
N ASN A 172 -5.12 -5.37 11.84
CA ASN A 172 -6.10 -4.29 11.68
C ASN A 172 -7.08 -4.49 10.51
N SER A 173 -6.60 -4.79 9.31
CA SER A 173 -7.47 -4.94 8.14
C SER A 173 -8.51 -6.05 8.32
N ALA A 174 -8.12 -7.20 8.89
CA ALA A 174 -9.03 -8.31 9.15
C ALA A 174 -10.06 -7.97 10.25
N ALA A 175 -9.62 -7.34 11.34
CA ALA A 175 -10.50 -6.94 12.44
C ALA A 175 -11.49 -5.86 12.01
N GLU A 176 -11.03 -4.84 11.28
CA GLU A 176 -11.88 -3.76 10.78
C GLU A 176 -12.91 -4.29 9.76
N ALA A 177 -12.49 -5.15 8.81
CA ALA A 177 -13.40 -5.77 7.86
C ALA A 177 -14.43 -6.68 8.55
N ALA A 178 -14.02 -7.50 9.53
CA ALA A 178 -14.92 -8.35 10.28
C ALA A 178 -15.97 -7.54 11.06
N LEU A 179 -15.57 -6.43 11.69
CA LEU A 179 -16.48 -5.51 12.38
C LEU A 179 -17.43 -4.81 11.42
N ASP A 180 -16.95 -4.32 10.27
CA ASP A 180 -17.78 -3.65 9.29
C ASP A 180 -18.81 -4.60 8.69
N LEU A 181 -18.41 -5.79 8.28
CA LEU A 181 -19.30 -6.85 7.81
C LEU A 181 -20.36 -7.23 8.86
N TYR A 182 -19.96 -7.44 10.12
CA TYR A 182 -20.86 -7.76 11.21
C TYR A 182 -21.90 -6.65 11.44
N ARG A 183 -21.47 -5.40 11.52
CA ARG A 183 -22.34 -4.23 11.72
C ARG A 183 -23.38 -4.06 10.62
N ASN A 184 -23.05 -4.53 9.41
CA ASN A 184 -23.93 -4.51 8.25
C ASN A 184 -24.67 -5.85 8.04
N GLY A 185 -24.70 -6.71 9.04
CA GLY A 185 -25.58 -7.89 9.10
C GLY A 185 -25.08 -9.14 8.38
N ALA A 186 -23.79 -9.22 8.04
CA ALA A 186 -23.17 -10.46 7.58
C ALA A 186 -22.95 -11.44 8.76
N ARG A 187 -22.98 -12.75 8.50
CA ARG A 187 -22.55 -13.79 9.45
C ARG A 187 -21.05 -14.03 9.26
N VAL A 188 -20.26 -13.48 10.15
CA VAL A 188 -18.80 -13.44 10.00
C VAL A 188 -18.13 -14.57 10.78
N THR A 189 -17.27 -15.33 10.08
CA THR A 189 -16.28 -16.21 10.73
C THR A 189 -14.88 -15.67 10.48
N LEU A 190 -14.17 -15.31 11.55
CA LEU A 190 -12.77 -14.87 11.53
C LEU A 190 -11.86 -16.08 11.77
N VAL A 191 -10.91 -16.32 10.86
CA VAL A 191 -9.93 -17.41 10.97
C VAL A 191 -8.53 -16.83 11.10
N HIS A 192 -7.82 -17.21 12.16
CA HIS A 192 -6.46 -16.76 12.41
C HIS A 192 -5.53 -17.90 12.85
N ARG A 193 -4.35 -17.94 12.25
CA ARG A 193 -3.34 -18.99 12.48
C ARG A 193 -2.59 -18.90 13.82
N GLN A 194 -2.76 -17.81 14.56
CA GLN A 194 -2.15 -17.58 15.87
C GLN A 194 -3.20 -17.73 16.96
N PRO A 195 -2.80 -17.91 18.25
CA PRO A 195 -3.71 -18.13 19.36
C PRO A 195 -4.55 -16.91 19.74
N ALA A 196 -4.19 -15.72 19.24
CA ALA A 196 -4.91 -14.48 19.53
C ALA A 196 -4.72 -13.46 18.39
N LEU A 197 -5.54 -12.43 18.41
CA LEU A 197 -5.40 -11.28 17.52
C LEU A 197 -4.04 -10.58 17.72
N GLY A 198 -3.49 -10.02 16.66
CA GLY A 198 -2.17 -9.40 16.63
C GLY A 198 -1.99 -8.34 17.74
N ALA A 199 -0.82 -8.31 18.39
CA ALA A 199 -0.53 -7.38 19.48
C ALA A 199 -0.68 -5.91 19.07
N ASN A 200 -0.39 -5.58 17.82
CA ASN A 200 -0.42 -4.21 17.25
C ASN A 200 -1.80 -3.82 16.69
N LEU A 201 -2.90 -4.47 17.15
CA LEU A 201 -4.24 -3.98 16.84
C LEU A 201 -4.41 -2.57 17.43
N LYS A 202 -5.01 -1.67 16.67
CA LYS A 202 -5.33 -0.31 17.11
C LYS A 202 -6.16 -0.36 18.40
N TYR A 203 -5.81 0.47 19.37
CA TYR A 203 -6.42 0.44 20.72
C TYR A 203 -7.94 0.67 20.73
N TRP A 204 -8.48 1.35 19.70
CA TRP A 204 -9.92 1.56 19.56
C TRP A 204 -10.63 0.43 18.79
N VAL A 205 -9.92 -0.40 18.01
CA VAL A 205 -10.48 -1.56 17.32
C VAL A 205 -10.51 -2.79 18.21
N ARG A 206 -9.44 -3.00 19.00
CA ARG A 206 -9.28 -4.17 19.85
C ARG A 206 -10.48 -4.46 20.78
N PRO A 207 -10.96 -3.51 21.62
CA PRO A 207 -12.05 -3.79 22.54
C PRO A 207 -13.35 -4.19 21.84
N ASP A 208 -13.63 -3.60 20.68
CA ASP A 208 -14.86 -3.90 19.98
C ASP A 208 -14.84 -5.29 19.34
N ILE A 209 -13.77 -5.65 18.61
CA ILE A 209 -13.68 -6.99 18.00
C ILE A 209 -13.64 -8.09 19.07
N GLU A 210 -12.91 -7.91 20.18
CA GLU A 210 -12.84 -8.87 21.28
C GLU A 210 -14.20 -9.03 21.97
N ASN A 211 -14.95 -7.96 22.18
CA ASN A 211 -16.31 -8.01 22.74
C ASN A 211 -17.29 -8.74 21.81
N ARG A 212 -17.21 -8.50 20.48
CA ARG A 212 -18.07 -9.21 19.50
C ARG A 212 -17.77 -10.71 19.47
N ILE A 213 -16.48 -11.07 19.54
CA ILE A 213 -16.05 -12.49 19.63
C ILE A 213 -16.55 -13.12 20.93
N LYS A 214 -16.33 -12.47 22.09
CA LYS A 214 -16.76 -12.96 23.39
C LYS A 214 -18.28 -13.15 23.48
N ALA A 215 -19.03 -12.26 22.84
CA ALA A 215 -20.50 -12.33 22.78
C ALA A 215 -21.02 -13.35 21.74
N GLY A 216 -20.14 -14.04 21.01
CA GLY A 216 -20.53 -14.99 19.95
C GLY A 216 -21.14 -14.35 18.71
N GLN A 217 -21.03 -13.02 18.56
CA GLN A 217 -21.56 -12.27 17.44
C GLN A 217 -20.68 -12.34 16.20
N ILE A 218 -19.37 -12.52 16.40
CA ILE A 218 -18.40 -12.89 15.38
C ILE A 218 -17.79 -14.20 15.84
N ARG A 219 -17.92 -15.25 15.02
CA ARG A 219 -17.24 -16.52 15.29
C ARG A 219 -15.76 -16.35 15.02
N ALA A 220 -14.88 -16.71 15.96
CA ALA A 220 -13.44 -16.68 15.75
C ALA A 220 -12.81 -18.05 15.94
N LEU A 221 -11.95 -18.45 15.03
CA LEU A 221 -11.16 -19.67 15.07
C LEU A 221 -9.69 -19.28 15.11
N PHE A 222 -9.09 -19.40 16.28
CA PHE A 222 -7.67 -19.18 16.52
C PHE A 222 -6.88 -20.49 16.39
N ASP A 223 -5.55 -20.41 16.29
CA ASP A 223 -4.66 -21.55 16.02
C ASP A 223 -5.13 -22.40 14.82
N THR A 224 -5.79 -21.75 13.86
CA THR A 224 -6.50 -22.41 12.76
C THR A 224 -5.96 -21.94 11.43
N ARG A 225 -5.64 -22.89 10.55
CA ARG A 225 -5.11 -22.63 9.19
C ARG A 225 -6.13 -23.06 8.17
N ILE A 226 -6.13 -22.34 7.02
CA ILE A 226 -6.89 -22.76 5.85
C ILE A 226 -6.13 -23.89 5.17
N THR A 227 -6.83 -24.94 4.76
CA THR A 227 -6.27 -26.09 4.03
C THR A 227 -6.71 -26.10 2.57
N LYS A 228 -7.94 -25.62 2.29
CA LYS A 228 -8.52 -25.56 0.94
C LYS A 228 -9.70 -24.60 0.93
N ILE A 229 -9.98 -24.01 -0.22
CA ILE A 229 -11.19 -23.24 -0.50
C ILE A 229 -11.88 -23.90 -1.72
N ASP A 230 -13.17 -24.14 -1.65
CA ASP A 230 -13.98 -24.50 -2.80
C ASP A 230 -15.10 -23.47 -3.02
N ARG A 231 -16.02 -23.75 -3.94
CA ARG A 231 -17.07 -22.79 -4.33
C ARG A 231 -17.94 -22.32 -3.16
N ASP A 232 -18.26 -23.22 -2.23
CA ASP A 232 -19.27 -22.99 -1.20
C ASP A 232 -18.68 -23.02 0.22
N PHE A 233 -17.43 -23.50 0.37
CA PHE A 233 -16.86 -23.78 1.67
C PHE A 233 -15.37 -23.46 1.77
N VAL A 234 -14.96 -23.07 2.98
CA VAL A 234 -13.56 -22.98 3.42
C VAL A 234 -13.26 -24.15 4.35
N PHE A 235 -12.24 -24.93 4.05
CA PHE A 235 -11.77 -26.03 4.89
C PHE A 235 -10.64 -25.54 5.78
N VAL A 236 -10.71 -25.85 7.06
CA VAL A 236 -9.77 -25.36 8.07
C VAL A 236 -9.32 -26.50 8.98
N SER A 237 -8.06 -26.42 9.40
CA SER A 237 -7.45 -27.34 10.39
C SER A 237 -6.88 -26.51 11.54
N GLY A 238 -7.19 -26.92 12.78
CA GLY A 238 -6.80 -26.27 14.01
C GLY A 238 -6.88 -27.21 15.20
N PRO A 239 -7.00 -26.69 16.43
CA PRO A 239 -7.24 -27.51 17.61
C PRO A 239 -8.57 -28.26 17.46
N GLY A 240 -8.50 -29.58 17.30
CA GLY A 240 -9.65 -30.45 17.08
C GLY A 240 -9.73 -31.03 15.69
N GLU A 241 -10.94 -31.40 15.27
CA GLU A 241 -11.18 -31.99 13.96
C GLU A 241 -11.16 -30.92 12.84
N GLU A 242 -10.87 -31.35 11.61
CA GLU A 242 -10.99 -30.52 10.44
C GLU A 242 -12.44 -30.03 10.28
N GLN A 243 -12.60 -28.73 10.01
CA GLN A 243 -13.92 -28.10 9.91
C GLN A 243 -14.14 -27.57 8.50
N LYS A 244 -15.43 -27.53 8.15
CA LYS A 244 -15.93 -26.98 6.89
C LYS A 244 -16.83 -25.78 7.20
N LEU A 245 -16.45 -24.61 6.71
CA LEU A 245 -17.12 -23.33 6.97
C LEU A 245 -17.86 -22.90 5.72
N PRO A 246 -19.17 -22.62 5.75
CA PRO A 246 -19.86 -22.05 4.60
C PRO A 246 -19.35 -20.66 4.31
N ALA A 247 -19.17 -20.31 3.04
CA ALA A 247 -18.71 -18.98 2.64
C ALA A 247 -19.16 -18.64 1.22
N VAL A 248 -19.93 -17.57 1.05
CA VAL A 248 -20.21 -16.96 -0.25
C VAL A 248 -19.09 -16.05 -0.69
N GLN A 249 -18.30 -15.55 0.28
CA GLN A 249 -17.14 -14.70 0.08
C GLN A 249 -16.05 -15.02 1.09
N VAL A 250 -14.83 -15.00 0.64
CA VAL A 250 -13.62 -15.13 1.47
C VAL A 250 -12.75 -13.89 1.32
N PHE A 251 -12.45 -13.23 2.43
CA PHE A 251 -11.49 -12.13 2.47
C PHE A 251 -10.19 -12.60 3.11
N ALA A 252 -9.16 -12.82 2.30
CA ALA A 252 -7.83 -13.25 2.74
C ALA A 252 -6.97 -12.02 3.07
N LEU A 253 -7.20 -11.40 4.23
CA LEU A 253 -6.55 -10.16 4.68
C LEU A 253 -5.26 -10.47 5.47
N THR A 254 -4.34 -11.11 4.79
CA THR A 254 -3.08 -11.65 5.33
C THR A 254 -1.93 -10.66 5.34
N GLY A 255 -2.19 -9.42 4.88
CA GLY A 255 -1.20 -8.36 4.70
C GLY A 255 -0.60 -8.36 3.29
N TYR A 256 0.29 -7.41 3.06
CA TYR A 256 0.89 -7.14 1.76
C TYR A 256 2.38 -6.88 1.92
N HIS A 257 3.12 -6.91 0.82
CA HIS A 257 4.57 -6.64 0.80
C HIS A 257 4.97 -5.83 -0.45
N PRO A 258 6.07 -5.05 -0.39
CA PRO A 258 6.65 -4.40 -1.55
C PRO A 258 7.02 -5.40 -2.66
N ASP A 259 7.14 -4.90 -3.89
CA ASP A 259 7.63 -5.70 -5.00
C ASP A 259 9.15 -5.90 -4.88
N PHE A 260 9.54 -6.90 -4.10
CA PHE A 260 10.94 -7.26 -3.90
C PHE A 260 11.61 -7.77 -5.18
N ALA A 261 10.84 -8.38 -6.09
CA ALA A 261 11.37 -8.85 -7.37
C ALA A 261 11.77 -7.65 -8.24
N PHE A 262 10.92 -6.63 -8.31
CA PHE A 262 11.22 -5.39 -9.02
C PHE A 262 12.43 -4.66 -8.41
N LEU A 263 12.52 -4.55 -7.08
CA LEU A 263 13.69 -3.93 -6.44
C LEU A 263 14.99 -4.66 -6.78
N ARG A 264 15.00 -6.01 -6.73
CA ARG A 264 16.18 -6.81 -7.14
C ARG A 264 16.51 -6.64 -8.62
N GLN A 265 15.50 -6.57 -9.48
CA GLN A 265 15.69 -6.29 -10.91
C GLN A 265 16.37 -4.94 -11.15
N LEU A 266 16.09 -3.93 -10.32
CA LEU A 266 16.75 -2.63 -10.34
C LEU A 266 18.17 -2.65 -9.75
N GLY A 267 18.66 -3.80 -9.25
CA GLY A 267 19.97 -3.93 -8.61
C GLY A 267 20.00 -3.54 -7.13
N VAL A 268 18.84 -3.27 -6.52
CA VAL A 268 18.76 -2.94 -5.09
C VAL A 268 19.02 -4.19 -4.26
N GLN A 269 19.99 -4.10 -3.37
CA GLN A 269 20.29 -5.16 -2.40
C GLN A 269 19.25 -5.15 -1.28
N LEU A 270 18.72 -6.32 -0.97
CA LEU A 270 17.74 -6.51 0.10
C LEU A 270 18.36 -7.37 1.20
N ASP A 271 18.14 -6.98 2.44
CA ASP A 271 18.49 -7.79 3.60
C ASP A 271 17.78 -9.16 3.52
N PRO A 272 18.48 -10.28 3.70
CA PRO A 272 17.92 -11.62 3.47
C PRO A 272 16.80 -12.00 4.45
N GLU A 273 16.74 -11.42 5.65
CA GLU A 273 15.75 -11.75 6.68
C GLU A 273 14.55 -10.79 6.64
N THR A 274 14.83 -9.50 6.55
CA THR A 274 13.83 -8.44 6.65
C THR A 274 13.36 -7.90 5.31
N ASN A 275 14.05 -8.22 4.21
CA ASN A 275 13.88 -7.60 2.88
C ASN A 275 13.98 -6.05 2.91
N LYS A 276 14.55 -5.45 3.96
CA LYS A 276 14.82 -4.01 3.95
C LYS A 276 15.88 -3.69 2.88
N PRO A 277 15.65 -2.68 2.03
CA PRO A 277 16.62 -2.33 1.00
C PRO A 277 17.84 -1.62 1.60
N ALA A 278 19.02 -1.90 1.02
CA ALA A 278 20.24 -1.16 1.31
C ALA A 278 20.09 0.28 0.78
N MET A 279 20.16 1.25 1.68
CA MET A 279 20.05 2.66 1.33
C MET A 279 20.65 3.55 2.42
N ASP A 280 21.04 4.76 2.06
CA ASP A 280 21.42 5.80 3.00
C ASP A 280 20.13 6.39 3.64
N PRO A 281 19.99 6.37 4.98
CA PRO A 281 18.79 6.86 5.65
C PRO A 281 18.62 8.39 5.60
N GLN A 282 19.65 9.15 5.24
CA GLN A 282 19.60 10.62 5.15
C GLN A 282 19.21 11.08 3.75
N THR A 283 19.76 10.44 2.72
CA THR A 283 19.55 10.80 1.31
C THR A 283 18.49 9.98 0.63
N HIS A 284 18.13 8.81 1.19
CA HIS A 284 17.31 7.78 0.57
C HIS A 284 17.90 7.17 -0.71
N GLU A 285 19.18 7.42 -1.01
CA GLU A 285 19.86 6.79 -2.14
C GLU A 285 20.14 5.32 -1.81
N SER A 286 19.80 4.43 -2.73
CA SER A 286 20.05 3.00 -2.59
C SER A 286 21.53 2.67 -2.84
N ASN A 287 21.89 1.38 -2.74
CA ASN A 287 23.21 0.89 -3.19
C ASN A 287 23.44 1.08 -4.71
N VAL A 288 22.41 1.44 -5.48
CA VAL A 288 22.51 1.78 -6.89
C VAL A 288 22.59 3.30 -7.01
N PRO A 289 23.75 3.87 -7.44
CA PRO A 289 23.91 5.31 -7.56
C PRO A 289 22.84 5.95 -8.45
N GLY A 290 22.25 7.04 -8.01
CA GLY A 290 21.20 7.76 -8.72
C GLY A 290 19.79 7.16 -8.57
N LEU A 291 19.64 6.05 -7.84
CA LEU A 291 18.34 5.41 -7.57
C LEU A 291 17.97 5.58 -6.09
N TYR A 292 16.87 6.25 -5.85
CA TYR A 292 16.33 6.61 -4.53
C TYR A 292 15.09 5.81 -4.19
N LEU A 293 14.84 5.57 -2.90
CA LEU A 293 13.69 4.80 -2.42
C LEU A 293 12.84 5.66 -1.48
N ALA A 294 11.52 5.68 -1.70
CA ALA A 294 10.63 6.53 -0.93
C ALA A 294 9.33 5.82 -0.50
N GLY A 295 8.84 6.14 0.69
CA GLY A 295 7.63 5.56 1.24
C GLY A 295 7.84 4.16 1.78
N VAL A 296 6.75 3.41 1.90
CA VAL A 296 6.72 2.12 2.60
C VAL A 296 7.61 1.04 1.97
N VAL A 297 8.04 1.21 0.73
CA VAL A 297 8.98 0.30 0.06
C VAL A 297 10.28 0.10 0.83
N ILE A 298 10.70 1.10 1.62
CA ILE A 298 11.93 1.04 2.45
C ILE A 298 11.77 0.18 3.72
N GLY A 299 10.54 -0.13 4.11
CA GLY A 299 10.26 -0.92 5.32
C GLY A 299 10.50 -2.43 5.18
N GLY A 300 10.71 -2.93 3.96
CA GLY A 300 10.81 -4.37 3.71
C GLY A 300 9.57 -5.12 4.19
N ASN A 301 9.76 -6.15 5.03
CA ASN A 301 8.67 -6.90 5.65
C ASN A 301 7.94 -6.11 6.76
N HIS A 302 8.51 -4.98 7.22
CA HIS A 302 8.00 -4.16 8.32
C HIS A 302 7.12 -3.01 7.80
N THR A 303 6.09 -3.32 7.04
CA THR A 303 5.21 -2.35 6.36
C THR A 303 4.40 -1.45 7.30
N SER A 304 4.44 -1.70 8.61
CA SER A 304 3.79 -0.89 9.64
C SER A 304 4.68 0.21 10.26
N GLU A 305 5.89 0.41 9.74
CA GLU A 305 6.81 1.46 10.21
C GLU A 305 6.70 2.74 9.37
N ILE A 306 6.32 2.62 8.10
CA ILE A 306 6.26 3.73 7.15
C ILE A 306 4.82 3.91 6.66
N PHE A 307 4.31 5.11 6.86
CA PHE A 307 2.98 5.56 6.45
C PHE A 307 3.09 6.83 5.61
N ILE A 308 1.96 7.43 5.23
CA ILE A 308 1.96 8.73 4.53
C ILE A 308 2.56 9.80 5.44
N GLU A 309 2.23 9.75 6.73
CA GLU A 309 2.60 10.71 7.76
C GLU A 309 4.11 10.98 7.86
N ASN A 310 4.93 9.94 7.70
CA ASN A 310 6.39 10.06 7.69
C ASN A 310 6.96 9.98 6.26
N GLY A 311 6.41 9.17 5.39
CA GLY A 311 6.87 8.99 4.01
C GLY A 311 6.77 10.26 3.15
N ARG A 312 5.84 11.17 3.46
CA ARG A 312 5.66 12.44 2.74
C ARG A 312 6.90 13.36 2.80
N PHE A 313 7.79 13.18 3.78
CA PHE A 313 9.01 13.96 3.91
C PHE A 313 10.18 13.40 3.11
N HIS A 314 10.12 12.15 2.63
CA HIS A 314 11.21 11.55 1.85
C HIS A 314 11.53 12.35 0.58
N GLY A 315 10.52 12.99 -0.04
CA GLY A 315 10.73 13.87 -1.19
C GLY A 315 11.67 15.03 -0.90
N LYS A 316 11.53 15.67 0.27
CA LYS A 316 12.42 16.77 0.71
C LYS A 316 13.86 16.27 0.87
N GLN A 317 14.06 15.10 1.47
CA GLN A 317 15.39 14.50 1.68
C GLN A 317 16.05 14.12 0.34
N ILE A 318 15.30 13.46 -0.54
CA ILE A 318 15.79 13.08 -1.89
C ILE A 318 16.19 14.32 -2.68
N VAL A 319 15.33 15.33 -2.75
CA VAL A 319 15.61 16.54 -3.54
C VAL A 319 16.78 17.32 -2.97
N ALA A 320 16.92 17.38 -1.66
CA ALA A 320 18.09 17.98 -1.01
C ALA A 320 19.39 17.27 -1.43
N ALA A 321 19.39 15.93 -1.45
CA ALA A 321 20.52 15.14 -1.95
C ALA A 321 20.82 15.41 -3.43
N LEU A 322 19.77 15.55 -4.26
CA LEU A 322 19.92 15.83 -5.69
C LEU A 322 20.50 17.22 -5.98
N THR A 323 20.16 18.22 -5.17
CA THR A 323 20.52 19.63 -5.40
C THR A 323 21.72 20.10 -4.58
N GLY A 324 22.19 19.29 -3.63
CA GLY A 324 23.24 19.67 -2.68
C GLY A 324 22.81 20.73 -1.65
N VAL A 325 21.49 20.95 -1.52
CA VAL A 325 20.92 21.91 -0.55
C VAL A 325 20.53 21.12 0.70
N THR A 326 20.98 21.57 1.87
CA THR A 326 20.60 20.93 3.15
C THR A 326 19.09 21.04 3.36
N PRO A 327 18.35 19.92 3.58
CA PRO A 327 16.93 19.99 3.86
C PRO A 327 16.68 20.77 5.15
N PRO A 328 15.60 21.55 5.25
CA PRO A 328 15.19 22.11 6.53
C PRO A 328 14.95 20.96 7.52
N ALA A 329 15.35 21.17 8.78
CA ALA A 329 15.12 20.20 9.84
C ALA A 329 13.64 19.78 9.85
N PRO A 330 13.34 18.48 10.09
CA PRO A 330 11.95 18.05 10.19
C PRO A 330 11.25 18.88 11.28
N ALA A 331 10.08 19.41 10.97
CA ALA A 331 9.24 20.05 11.97
C ALA A 331 8.88 18.98 13.02
N THR A 332 9.30 19.21 14.24
CA THR A 332 9.07 18.36 15.44
C THR A 332 7.59 18.27 15.78
#